data_4b5373fc9891fdaea7eedb6b45d35677
#
_entry.id   4b5373fc9891fdaea7eedb6b45d35677
#
_cell.length_a   1.000
_cell.length_b   1.000
_cell.length_c   1.000
_cell.angle_alpha   90.00
_cell.angle_beta   90.00
_cell.angle_gamma   90.00
#
_symmetry.space_group_name_H-M   'P 1'
#
loop_
_entity.id
_entity.type
_entity.pdbx_description
1 polymer ?
#
loop_
_entity_poly.entity_id
_entity_poly.type
_entity_poly.pdbx_seq_one_letter_code
_entity_poly.pdbx_strand_id
1 'polypeptide(L)'
;MERTKTFEFEWIDEIKKLSILQILGASLFIGLLAQISIPLYFTPVPLTGQTLAVMLIGALLGSRKGALAVICYLIQGGLGMPVWAGGGFGLMGLVGPSGGYLLGFVLQAYLIGFLFEQKNVVSRLPAFLKLFLPSILQLIIGTLWLSNFTGLSCAWILGFYPFIVGELIKVGLTVSYLKLHEKHFSLSR
;
A
#
# COMPACT_ATOMS: atom_id res chain seq x y z
N MET A 1 23.99 -38.65 4.51
CA MET A 1 23.02 -38.14 3.52
C MET A 1 21.77 -37.52 4.17
N GLU A 2 21.40 -37.87 5.39
CA GLU A 2 20.25 -37.31 6.14
C GLU A 2 20.51 -35.91 6.76
N ARG A 3 21.75 -35.62 7.19
CA ARG A 3 22.09 -34.32 7.82
C ARG A 3 21.99 -33.12 6.89
N THR A 4 22.18 -33.28 5.59
CA THR A 4 22.07 -32.18 4.62
C THR A 4 20.62 -31.78 4.35
N LYS A 5 19.68 -32.75 4.35
CA LYS A 5 18.25 -32.47 4.12
C LYS A 5 17.57 -31.74 5.29
N THR A 6 17.94 -32.06 6.52
CA THR A 6 17.44 -31.37 7.73
C THR A 6 17.91 -29.92 7.77
N PHE A 7 19.17 -29.66 7.41
CA PHE A 7 19.72 -28.30 7.43
C PHE A 7 19.09 -27.39 6.35
N GLU A 8 18.84 -27.90 5.13
CA GLU A 8 18.14 -27.16 4.10
C GLU A 8 16.66 -26.85 4.49
N PHE A 9 16.00 -27.76 5.20
CA PHE A 9 14.61 -27.59 5.63
C PHE A 9 14.48 -26.51 6.73
N GLU A 10 15.41 -26.48 7.69
CA GLU A 10 15.45 -25.47 8.75
C GLU A 10 15.68 -24.06 8.20
N TRP A 11 16.60 -23.88 7.24
CA TRP A 11 16.83 -22.59 6.60
C TRP A 11 15.64 -22.08 5.79
N ILE A 12 14.94 -22.97 5.10
CA ILE A 12 13.72 -22.62 4.34
C ILE A 12 12.61 -22.18 5.29
N ASP A 13 12.48 -22.82 6.44
CA ASP A 13 11.47 -22.46 7.44
C ASP A 13 11.79 -21.15 8.15
N GLU A 14 13.05 -20.84 8.42
CA GLU A 14 13.46 -19.54 8.95
C GLU A 14 13.21 -18.40 7.94
N ILE A 15 13.56 -18.57 6.67
CA ILE A 15 13.28 -17.58 5.62
C ILE A 15 11.78 -17.35 5.46
N LYS A 16 10.95 -18.41 5.55
CA LYS A 16 9.49 -18.28 5.53
C LYS A 16 8.95 -17.55 6.75
N LYS A 17 9.44 -17.86 7.96
CA LYS A 17 9.08 -17.15 9.20
C LYS A 17 9.39 -15.67 9.14
N LEU A 18 10.59 -15.31 8.70
CA LEU A 18 11.00 -13.90 8.51
C LEU A 18 10.09 -13.18 7.51
N SER A 19 9.69 -13.85 6.43
CA SER A 19 8.79 -13.28 5.42
C SER A 19 7.39 -13.05 5.98
N ILE A 20 6.86 -13.96 6.80
CA ILE A 20 5.56 -13.81 7.48
C ILE A 20 5.61 -12.65 8.45
N LEU A 21 6.65 -12.54 9.28
CA LEU A 21 6.81 -11.46 10.23
C LEU A 21 6.90 -10.08 9.53
N GLN A 22 7.59 -10.00 8.40
CA GLN A 22 7.64 -8.79 7.57
C GLN A 22 6.25 -8.40 7.04
N ILE A 23 5.46 -9.36 6.56
CA ILE A 23 4.10 -9.13 6.05
C ILE A 23 3.18 -8.65 7.17
N LEU A 24 3.20 -9.30 8.33
CA LEU A 24 2.39 -8.91 9.49
C LEU A 24 2.80 -7.53 10.02
N GLY A 25 4.09 -7.29 10.19
CA GLY A 25 4.59 -5.97 10.62
C GLY A 25 4.22 -4.86 9.64
N ALA A 26 4.32 -5.13 8.34
CA ALA A 26 3.92 -4.18 7.29
C ALA A 26 2.41 -3.93 7.31
N SER A 27 1.57 -4.95 7.49
CA SER A 27 0.12 -4.77 7.61
C SER A 27 -0.27 -3.91 8.80
N LEU A 28 0.36 -4.14 9.96
CA LEU A 28 0.16 -3.30 11.15
C LEU A 28 0.66 -1.87 10.95
N PHE A 29 1.76 -1.68 10.21
CA PHE A 29 2.26 -0.36 9.86
C PHE A 29 1.26 0.42 8.97
N ILE A 30 0.56 -0.24 8.02
CA ILE A 30 -0.54 0.39 7.29
C ILE A 30 -1.64 0.81 8.26
N GLY A 31 -2.05 -0.08 9.17
CA GLY A 31 -3.07 0.21 10.19
C GLY A 31 -2.69 1.37 11.09
N LEU A 32 -1.41 1.48 11.47
CA LEU A 32 -0.89 2.59 12.27
C LEU A 32 -0.99 3.92 11.51
N LEU A 33 -0.55 3.97 10.24
CA LEU A 33 -0.65 5.18 9.42
C LEU A 33 -2.07 5.49 8.99
N ALA A 34 -3.00 4.53 9.04
CA ALA A 34 -4.43 4.76 8.86
C ALA A 34 -5.03 5.63 9.97
N GLN A 35 -4.45 5.65 11.17
CA GLN A 35 -4.90 6.50 12.27
C GLN A 35 -4.57 7.98 12.03
N ILE A 36 -3.58 8.28 11.17
CA ILE A 36 -3.37 9.62 10.65
C ILE A 36 -4.45 9.86 9.60
N SER A 37 -5.59 10.35 10.03
CA SER A 37 -6.79 10.52 9.21
C SER A 37 -7.38 11.91 9.41
N ILE A 38 -7.55 12.63 8.30
CA ILE A 38 -8.16 13.96 8.28
C ILE A 38 -9.51 13.82 7.59
N PRO A 39 -10.63 13.89 8.34
CA PRO A 39 -11.95 13.90 7.75
C PRO A 39 -12.16 15.18 6.94
N LEU A 40 -12.68 15.04 5.74
CA LEU A 40 -12.98 16.16 4.87
C LEU A 40 -14.51 16.31 4.82
N TYR A 41 -15.04 17.44 5.27
CA TYR A 41 -16.49 17.67 5.44
C TYR A 41 -17.31 17.56 4.14
N PHE A 42 -16.66 17.69 2.99
CA PHE A 42 -17.30 17.67 1.68
C PHE A 42 -17.25 16.31 0.98
N THR A 43 -16.54 15.33 1.51
CA THR A 43 -16.41 13.98 0.91
C THR A 43 -16.50 12.90 1.97
N PRO A 44 -17.12 11.74 1.66
CA PRO A 44 -17.18 10.62 2.59
C PRO A 44 -15.85 9.86 2.73
N VAL A 45 -14.83 10.21 1.96
CA VAL A 45 -13.50 9.55 1.96
C VAL A 45 -12.52 10.46 2.70
N PRO A 46 -11.91 10.00 3.81
CA PRO A 46 -10.93 10.81 4.54
C PRO A 46 -9.57 10.84 3.83
N LEU A 47 -8.81 11.91 4.03
CA LEU A 47 -7.40 11.94 3.67
C LEU A 47 -6.60 11.21 4.75
N THR A 48 -5.80 10.20 4.36
CA THR A 48 -5.10 9.34 5.33
C THR A 48 -3.62 9.15 5.02
N GLY A 49 -2.86 8.68 6.01
CA GLY A 49 -1.48 8.24 5.85
C GLY A 49 -1.32 6.86 5.19
N GLN A 50 -2.42 6.14 4.92
CA GLN A 50 -2.39 4.76 4.40
C GLN A 50 -1.60 4.63 3.09
N THR A 51 -1.85 5.50 2.11
CA THR A 51 -1.17 5.43 0.81
C THR A 51 0.33 5.66 0.93
N LEU A 52 0.79 6.47 1.89
CA LEU A 52 2.22 6.61 2.21
C LEU A 52 2.81 5.27 2.67
N ALA A 53 2.12 4.57 3.60
CA ALA A 53 2.55 3.25 4.05
C ALA A 53 2.59 2.25 2.89
N VAL A 54 1.54 2.22 2.06
CA VAL A 54 1.45 1.32 0.90
C VAL A 54 2.58 1.56 -0.10
N MET A 55 2.92 2.83 -0.38
CA MET A 55 4.05 3.20 -1.23
C MET A 55 5.38 2.68 -0.67
N LEU A 56 5.63 2.92 0.62
CA LEU A 56 6.85 2.44 1.29
C LEU A 56 6.93 0.92 1.26
N ILE A 57 5.86 0.24 1.62
CA ILE A 57 5.80 -1.23 1.67
C ILE A 57 6.01 -1.84 0.28
N GLY A 58 5.35 -1.32 -0.75
CA GLY A 58 5.55 -1.77 -2.12
C GLY A 58 7.00 -1.61 -2.57
N ALA A 59 7.60 -0.43 -2.32
CA ALA A 59 8.99 -0.15 -2.71
C ALA A 59 10.02 -0.99 -1.93
N LEU A 60 9.78 -1.25 -0.63
CA LEU A 60 10.72 -1.91 0.27
C LEU A 60 10.63 -3.43 0.25
N LEU A 61 9.40 -3.98 0.28
CA LEU A 61 9.17 -5.43 0.35
C LEU A 61 9.00 -6.09 -1.02
N GLY A 62 8.84 -5.30 -2.07
CA GLY A 62 8.61 -5.79 -3.42
C GLY A 62 7.15 -6.15 -3.69
N SER A 63 6.88 -6.62 -4.93
CA SER A 63 5.53 -6.80 -5.46
C SER A 63 4.69 -7.80 -4.66
N ARG A 64 5.21 -9.01 -4.44
CA ARG A 64 4.46 -10.09 -3.79
C ARG A 64 4.22 -9.85 -2.31
N LYS A 65 5.28 -9.52 -1.55
CA LYS A 65 5.17 -9.29 -0.11
C LYS A 65 4.39 -8.01 0.18
N GLY A 66 4.57 -6.96 -0.62
CA GLY A 66 3.82 -5.72 -0.51
C GLY A 66 2.32 -5.93 -0.69
N ALA A 67 1.92 -6.62 -1.75
CA ALA A 67 0.51 -6.96 -1.98
C ALA A 67 -0.07 -7.84 -0.86
N LEU A 68 0.67 -8.86 -0.41
CA LEU A 68 0.25 -9.73 0.70
C LEU A 68 0.10 -8.96 2.02
N ALA A 69 0.96 -7.99 2.30
CA ALA A 69 0.83 -7.13 3.49
C ALA A 69 -0.45 -6.30 3.44
N VAL A 70 -0.81 -5.75 2.28
CA VAL A 70 -2.08 -5.03 2.11
C VAL A 70 -3.27 -5.97 2.24
N ILE A 71 -3.23 -7.17 1.63
CA ILE A 71 -4.29 -8.17 1.80
C ILE A 71 -4.47 -8.54 3.28
N CYS A 72 -3.37 -8.77 4.00
CA CYS A 72 -3.40 -9.05 5.42
C CYS A 72 -4.06 -7.90 6.21
N TYR A 73 -3.71 -6.65 5.90
CA TYR A 73 -4.34 -5.45 6.46
C TYR A 73 -5.86 -5.42 6.19
N LEU A 74 -6.30 -5.73 4.96
CA LEU A 74 -7.73 -5.77 4.61
C LEU A 74 -8.47 -6.86 5.39
N ILE A 75 -7.85 -8.03 5.55
CA ILE A 75 -8.42 -9.14 6.35
C ILE A 75 -8.52 -8.72 7.82
N GLN A 76 -7.48 -8.13 8.40
CA GLN A 76 -7.49 -7.66 9.80
C GLN A 76 -8.64 -6.69 10.04
N GLY A 77 -8.80 -5.67 9.20
CA GLY A 77 -9.87 -4.70 9.32
C GLY A 77 -11.26 -5.31 9.09
N GLY A 78 -11.39 -6.20 8.10
CA GLY A 78 -12.64 -6.92 7.83
C GLY A 78 -13.08 -7.83 8.99
N LEU A 79 -12.12 -8.45 9.69
CA LEU A 79 -12.36 -9.28 10.89
C LEU A 79 -12.64 -8.46 12.16
N GLY A 80 -12.66 -7.13 12.10
CA GLY A 80 -13.05 -6.29 13.22
C GLY A 80 -11.89 -5.65 13.98
N MET A 81 -10.64 -5.75 13.51
CA MET A 81 -9.55 -4.97 14.10
C MET A 81 -9.70 -3.49 13.72
N PRO A 82 -9.49 -2.54 14.66
CA PRO A 82 -9.67 -1.10 14.42
C PRO A 82 -8.50 -0.51 13.63
N VAL A 83 -8.29 -1.01 12.41
CA VAL A 83 -7.16 -0.65 11.53
C VAL A 83 -7.56 0.26 10.36
N TRP A 84 -8.86 0.49 10.14
CA TRP A 84 -9.31 1.48 9.14
C TRP A 84 -9.05 2.91 9.61
N ALA A 85 -9.20 3.85 8.70
CA ALA A 85 -9.06 5.27 9.00
C ALA A 85 -9.88 5.69 10.24
N GLY A 86 -9.23 6.40 11.18
CA GLY A 86 -9.87 6.86 12.41
C GLY A 86 -10.37 5.77 13.35
N GLY A 87 -9.76 4.59 13.34
CA GLY A 87 -10.14 3.46 14.21
C GLY A 87 -11.35 2.68 13.70
N GLY A 88 -11.78 2.89 12.46
CA GLY A 88 -12.85 2.11 11.85
C GLY A 88 -12.50 0.63 11.71
N PHE A 89 -13.52 -0.22 11.56
CA PHE A 89 -13.38 -1.67 11.42
C PHE A 89 -14.57 -2.32 10.73
N GLY A 90 -14.45 -3.60 10.42
CA GLY A 90 -15.52 -4.44 9.89
C GLY A 90 -15.67 -4.34 8.36
N LEU A 91 -16.50 -5.21 7.81
CA LEU A 91 -16.73 -5.32 6.37
C LEU A 91 -17.34 -4.07 5.73
N MET A 92 -18.04 -3.25 6.53
CA MET A 92 -18.64 -1.99 6.05
C MET A 92 -17.58 -1.01 5.52
N GLY A 93 -16.34 -1.06 6.01
CA GLY A 93 -15.24 -0.29 5.44
C GLY A 93 -14.90 -0.69 4.00
N LEU A 94 -15.04 -1.98 3.67
CA LEU A 94 -14.74 -2.52 2.34
C LEU A 94 -15.89 -2.33 1.34
N VAL A 95 -17.14 -2.39 1.79
CA VAL A 95 -18.31 -2.23 0.91
C VAL A 95 -18.81 -0.79 0.84
N GLY A 96 -18.37 0.08 1.74
CA GLY A 96 -18.72 1.50 1.79
C GLY A 96 -17.98 2.35 0.75
N PRO A 97 -18.16 3.68 0.80
CA PRO A 97 -17.59 4.64 -0.17
C PRO A 97 -16.06 4.55 -0.35
N SER A 98 -15.33 4.21 0.72
CA SER A 98 -13.88 4.08 0.71
C SER A 98 -13.38 2.71 0.21
N GLY A 99 -14.27 1.73 -0.01
CA GLY A 99 -13.90 0.34 -0.31
C GLY A 99 -13.02 0.19 -1.54
N GLY A 100 -13.34 0.89 -2.62
CA GLY A 100 -12.55 0.84 -3.85
C GLY A 100 -11.12 1.36 -3.67
N TYR A 101 -10.92 2.35 -2.81
CA TYR A 101 -9.58 2.84 -2.47
C TYR A 101 -8.79 1.79 -1.71
N LEU A 102 -9.42 1.14 -0.73
CA LEU A 102 -8.81 0.07 0.07
C LEU A 102 -8.42 -1.13 -0.81
N LEU A 103 -9.31 -1.59 -1.68
CA LEU A 103 -9.01 -2.65 -2.65
C LEU A 103 -7.92 -2.23 -3.64
N GLY A 104 -7.93 -0.98 -4.08
CA GLY A 104 -6.92 -0.39 -4.95
C GLY A 104 -5.52 -0.39 -4.36
N PHE A 105 -5.37 -0.37 -3.02
CA PHE A 105 -4.07 -0.45 -2.35
C PHE A 105 -3.31 -1.75 -2.66
N VAL A 106 -4.02 -2.86 -2.86
CA VAL A 106 -3.38 -4.14 -3.23
C VAL A 106 -2.68 -4.01 -4.57
N LEU A 107 -3.37 -3.44 -5.56
CA LEU A 107 -2.81 -3.22 -6.88
C LEU A 107 -1.69 -2.17 -6.84
N GLN A 108 -1.86 -1.09 -6.07
CA GLN A 108 -0.84 -0.05 -5.88
C GLN A 108 0.46 -0.64 -5.32
N ALA A 109 0.39 -1.40 -4.21
CA ALA A 109 1.56 -2.03 -3.60
C ALA A 109 2.25 -2.99 -4.57
N TYR A 110 1.46 -3.82 -5.28
CA TYR A 110 1.99 -4.75 -6.26
C TYR A 110 2.72 -4.05 -7.39
N LEU A 111 2.09 -3.05 -8.02
CA LEU A 111 2.69 -2.31 -9.15
C LEU A 111 3.93 -1.53 -8.74
N ILE A 112 3.91 -0.88 -7.58
CA ILE A 112 5.10 -0.19 -7.07
C ILE A 112 6.24 -1.19 -6.90
N GLY A 113 6.00 -2.29 -6.18
CA GLY A 113 7.02 -3.32 -5.99
C GLY A 113 7.54 -3.87 -7.32
N PHE A 114 6.65 -4.19 -8.25
CA PHE A 114 7.01 -4.67 -9.58
C PHE A 114 7.90 -3.66 -10.33
N LEU A 115 7.57 -2.37 -10.33
CA LEU A 115 8.35 -1.34 -11.00
C LEU A 115 9.73 -1.12 -10.37
N PHE A 116 9.87 -1.33 -9.05
CA PHE A 116 11.16 -1.25 -8.37
C PHE A 116 12.00 -2.51 -8.54
N GLU A 117 11.40 -3.68 -8.72
CA GLU A 117 12.09 -4.96 -8.96
C GLU A 117 12.67 -5.10 -10.38
N GLN A 118 12.19 -4.32 -11.35
CA GLN A 118 12.63 -4.41 -12.74
C GLN A 118 14.10 -3.99 -12.94
N LYS A 119 14.87 -4.80 -13.69
CA LYS A 119 16.28 -4.56 -14.04
C LYS A 119 16.51 -4.13 -15.50
N ASN A 120 15.42 -3.92 -16.26
CA ASN A 120 15.44 -3.56 -17.68
C ASN A 120 15.16 -2.05 -17.92
N VAL A 121 14.64 -1.68 -19.11
CA VAL A 121 14.35 -0.28 -19.47
C VAL A 121 13.46 0.42 -18.42
N VAL A 122 12.51 -0.30 -17.84
CA VAL A 122 11.63 0.21 -16.78
C VAL A 122 12.40 0.61 -15.52
N SER A 123 13.56 0.02 -15.27
CA SER A 123 14.41 0.40 -14.12
C SER A 123 14.92 1.84 -14.21
N ARG A 124 15.00 2.41 -15.43
CA ARG A 124 15.43 3.79 -15.68
C ARG A 124 14.37 4.84 -15.37
N LEU A 125 13.11 4.44 -15.14
CA LEU A 125 12.09 5.37 -14.70
C LEU A 125 12.48 5.98 -13.34
N PRO A 126 12.33 7.31 -13.17
CA PRO A 126 12.60 7.94 -11.88
C PRO A 126 11.67 7.37 -10.81
N ALA A 127 12.17 7.28 -9.57
CA ALA A 127 11.41 6.76 -8.43
C ALA A 127 10.06 7.47 -8.26
N PHE A 128 10.01 8.77 -8.58
CA PHE A 128 8.78 9.56 -8.57
C PHE A 128 7.70 8.92 -9.45
N LEU A 129 8.00 8.60 -10.71
CA LEU A 129 7.01 8.00 -11.63
C LEU A 129 6.62 6.58 -11.22
N LYS A 130 7.56 5.79 -10.68
CA LYS A 130 7.28 4.45 -10.17
C LYS A 130 6.30 4.44 -9.01
N LEU A 131 6.24 5.52 -8.23
CA LEU A 131 5.30 5.69 -7.13
C LEU A 131 4.02 6.39 -7.62
N PHE A 132 4.15 7.45 -8.41
CA PHE A 132 3.03 8.30 -8.81
C PHE A 132 2.03 7.59 -9.71
N LEU A 133 2.49 6.86 -10.74
CA LEU A 133 1.58 6.20 -11.69
C LEU A 133 0.67 5.14 -11.02
N PRO A 134 1.18 4.22 -10.17
CA PRO A 134 0.31 3.32 -9.44
C PRO A 134 -0.63 4.03 -8.46
N SER A 135 -0.21 5.17 -7.88
CA SER A 135 -1.05 5.95 -6.97
C SER A 135 -2.23 6.61 -7.71
N ILE A 136 -1.98 7.16 -8.89
CA ILE A 136 -3.05 7.70 -9.74
C ILE A 136 -4.02 6.60 -10.16
N LEU A 137 -3.52 5.43 -10.55
CA LEU A 137 -4.37 4.28 -10.89
C LEU A 137 -5.24 3.86 -9.71
N GLN A 138 -4.67 3.80 -8.50
CA GLN A 138 -5.40 3.52 -7.28
C GLN A 138 -6.49 4.55 -6.99
N LEU A 139 -6.20 5.86 -7.15
CA LEU A 139 -7.20 6.93 -7.02
C LEU A 139 -8.33 6.77 -8.04
N ILE A 140 -8.03 6.43 -9.28
CA ILE A 140 -9.04 6.19 -10.33
C ILE A 140 -9.95 5.04 -9.92
N ILE A 141 -9.40 3.90 -9.47
CA ILE A 141 -10.18 2.75 -9.01
C ILE A 141 -11.10 3.14 -7.85
N GLY A 142 -10.56 3.87 -6.86
CA GLY A 142 -11.34 4.36 -5.72
C GLY A 142 -12.46 5.30 -6.14
N THR A 143 -12.19 6.23 -7.05
CA THR A 143 -13.16 7.18 -7.58
C THR A 143 -14.28 6.49 -8.37
N LEU A 144 -13.93 5.51 -9.20
CA LEU A 144 -14.93 4.70 -9.93
C LEU A 144 -15.80 3.89 -8.98
N TRP A 145 -15.26 3.37 -7.88
CA TRP A 145 -16.04 2.74 -6.84
C TRP A 145 -16.96 3.74 -6.13
N LEU A 146 -16.43 4.89 -5.76
CA LEU A 146 -17.20 5.98 -5.11
C LEU A 146 -18.36 6.46 -5.97
N SER A 147 -18.26 6.38 -7.30
CA SER A 147 -19.33 6.80 -8.21
C SER A 147 -20.65 6.05 -8.00
N ASN A 148 -20.61 4.82 -7.45
CA ASN A 148 -21.83 4.07 -7.10
C ASN A 148 -22.62 4.71 -5.94
N PHE A 149 -21.98 5.59 -5.16
CA PHE A 149 -22.58 6.26 -3.99
C PHE A 149 -22.94 7.73 -4.26
N THR A 150 -22.18 8.39 -5.15
CA THR A 150 -22.29 9.86 -5.35
C THR A 150 -22.63 10.25 -6.78
N GLY A 151 -22.66 9.28 -7.70
CA GLY A 151 -22.72 9.55 -9.13
C GLY A 151 -21.35 9.92 -9.71
N LEU A 152 -21.16 9.67 -11.02
CA LEU A 152 -19.85 9.75 -11.68
C LEU A 152 -19.24 11.15 -11.61
N SER A 153 -20.00 12.20 -11.95
CA SER A 153 -19.49 13.57 -11.95
C SER A 153 -19.06 14.05 -10.55
N CYS A 154 -19.86 13.75 -9.53
CA CYS A 154 -19.54 14.09 -8.16
C CYS A 154 -18.35 13.28 -7.64
N ALA A 155 -18.22 12.01 -8.01
CA ALA A 155 -17.09 11.17 -7.57
C ALA A 155 -15.73 11.75 -7.97
N TRP A 156 -15.59 12.32 -9.16
CA TRP A 156 -14.36 12.99 -9.57
C TRP A 156 -14.04 14.20 -8.71
N ILE A 157 -15.03 15.01 -8.40
CA ILE A 157 -14.88 16.22 -7.59
C ILE A 157 -14.55 15.86 -6.13
N LEU A 158 -15.20 14.82 -5.60
CA LEU A 158 -15.11 14.46 -4.19
C LEU A 158 -14.01 13.43 -3.89
N GLY A 159 -13.69 12.56 -4.86
CA GLY A 159 -12.83 11.39 -4.64
C GLY A 159 -11.48 11.42 -5.37
N PHE A 160 -11.31 12.28 -6.38
CA PHE A 160 -10.08 12.34 -7.16
C PHE A 160 -9.30 13.63 -6.94
N TYR A 161 -9.87 14.77 -7.33
CA TYR A 161 -9.16 16.05 -7.32
C TYR A 161 -8.58 16.46 -5.96
N PRO A 162 -9.29 16.35 -4.84
CA PRO A 162 -8.75 16.75 -3.53
C PRO A 162 -7.57 15.89 -3.10
N PHE A 163 -7.52 14.63 -3.56
CA PHE A 163 -6.52 13.68 -3.13
C PHE A 163 -5.20 13.77 -3.91
N ILE A 164 -5.21 14.34 -5.15
CA ILE A 164 -4.00 14.48 -5.98
C ILE A 164 -2.89 15.22 -5.24
N VAL A 165 -3.21 16.32 -4.59
CA VAL A 165 -2.23 17.15 -3.85
C VAL A 165 -1.63 16.33 -2.70
N GLY A 166 -2.47 15.62 -1.96
CA GLY A 166 -2.01 14.72 -0.90
C GLY A 166 -1.11 13.60 -1.42
N GLU A 167 -1.44 13.00 -2.57
CA GLU A 167 -0.62 11.96 -3.18
C GLU A 167 0.74 12.50 -3.67
N LEU A 168 0.79 13.68 -4.26
CA LEU A 168 2.04 14.33 -4.67
C LEU A 168 2.99 14.53 -3.48
N ILE A 169 2.46 15.01 -2.34
CA ILE A 169 3.24 15.18 -1.12
C ILE A 169 3.78 13.84 -0.62
N LYS A 170 2.94 12.81 -0.56
CA LYS A 170 3.32 11.47 -0.09
C LYS A 170 4.35 10.81 -1.01
N VAL A 171 4.21 10.96 -2.33
CA VAL A 171 5.21 10.51 -3.31
C VAL A 171 6.54 11.23 -3.06
N GLY A 172 6.53 12.55 -2.86
CA GLY A 172 7.72 13.33 -2.54
C GLY A 172 8.41 12.85 -1.26
N LEU A 173 7.65 12.61 -0.19
CA LEU A 173 8.15 12.07 1.08
C LEU A 173 8.76 10.68 0.90
N THR A 174 8.08 9.80 0.15
CA THR A 174 8.57 8.44 -0.13
C THR A 174 9.86 8.48 -0.93
N VAL A 175 9.95 9.30 -1.98
CA VAL A 175 11.18 9.48 -2.78
C VAL A 175 12.32 9.96 -1.92
N SER A 176 12.07 10.95 -1.06
CA SER A 176 13.09 11.51 -0.14
C SER A 176 13.60 10.44 0.82
N TYR A 177 12.70 9.66 1.41
CA TYR A 177 13.06 8.54 2.27
C TYR A 177 13.92 7.50 1.54
N LEU A 178 13.51 7.07 0.35
CA LEU A 178 14.24 6.07 -0.43
C LEU A 178 15.65 6.55 -0.81
N LYS A 179 15.82 7.82 -1.19
CA LYS A 179 17.13 8.42 -1.51
C LYS A 179 18.06 8.47 -0.29
N LEU A 180 17.55 8.84 0.86
CA LEU A 180 18.35 8.88 2.11
C LEU A 180 18.88 7.49 2.49
N HIS A 181 18.14 6.44 2.16
CA HIS A 181 18.48 5.05 2.52
C HIS A 181 19.06 4.23 1.34
N GLU A 182 19.33 4.85 0.18
CA GLU A 182 19.80 4.19 -1.03
C GLU A 182 21.10 3.39 -0.81
N LYS A 183 22.02 3.87 0.04
CA LYS A 183 23.25 3.16 0.44
C LYS A 183 22.96 1.81 1.13
N HIS A 184 21.91 1.72 1.93
CA HIS A 184 21.53 0.48 2.61
C HIS A 184 20.79 -0.48 1.68
N PHE A 185 20.10 0.04 0.67
CA PHE A 185 19.32 -0.75 -0.31
C PHE A 185 20.19 -1.41 -1.38
N SER A 186 21.35 -0.82 -1.75
CA SER A 186 22.24 -1.37 -2.75
C SER A 186 23.02 -2.59 -2.25
N LEU A 187 23.11 -2.79 -0.93
CA LEU A 187 23.84 -3.90 -0.30
C LEU A 187 22.96 -5.16 -0.09
N SER A 188 21.64 -5.06 -0.27
CA SER A 188 20.67 -6.15 0.01
C SER A 188 20.06 -6.79 -1.26
N ARG A 189 20.58 -6.46 -2.45
CA ARG A 189 20.08 -7.01 -3.73
C ARG A 189 21.15 -7.79 -4.51
#